data_b0d91ad6d3f4714b46d4b5e3f6563874
#
_entry.id   b0d91ad6d3f4714b46d4b5e3f6563874
#
_cell.length_a   1.000
_cell.length_b   1.000
_cell.length_c   1.000
_cell.angle_alpha   90.00
_cell.angle_beta   90.00
_cell.angle_gamma   90.00
#
_symmetry.space_group_name_H-M   'P 1'
#
loop_
_entity.id
_entity.type
_entity.pdbx_description
1 polymer ?
#
loop_
_entity_poly.entity_id
_entity_poly.type
_entity_poly.pdbx_seq_one_letter_code
_entity_poly.pdbx_strand_id
1 'polypeptide(L)'
;MLNKFIGKFRRFFVFDELLKQLIIRDVKLKYRRSYLGYLWSILNPLMLMMVLVVIFSNLFRFDIPNFPLYMISGQFLFSFMTEATNMSVASITGNAPLIKKTYVPKYIFTVSKVGSSLVNLLFSLGALLLVMIFTGAEFSWNLLFFPVIILEVFIFSLGLGLWLAAITVFFRDIQYLWGVFISMWMYLTPLFYPVSIIPEEYQELYKNANPMYGYIEQFRDIVLHARFPQTDSILIGFGTAILVLVLGAWYFNKKQDEFILYI
;
A
#
# COMPACT_ATOMS: atom_id res chain seq x y z
N MET A 1 -8.60 18.34 25.38
CA MET A 1 -8.40 17.37 24.26
C MET A 1 -6.93 17.32 23.80
N LEU A 2 -6.26 18.44 23.60
CA LEU A 2 -4.86 18.54 23.12
C LEU A 2 -3.86 17.75 23.98
N ASN A 3 -3.94 17.86 25.32
CA ASN A 3 -3.04 17.13 26.24
C ASN A 3 -3.20 15.60 26.20
N LYS A 4 -4.39 15.10 25.89
CA LYS A 4 -4.63 13.65 25.66
C LYS A 4 -4.01 13.17 24.33
N PHE A 5 -3.97 14.04 23.31
CA PHE A 5 -3.37 13.75 22.02
C PHE A 5 -1.84 13.73 22.10
N ILE A 6 -1.27 14.76 22.76
CA ILE A 6 0.19 14.86 23.00
C ILE A 6 0.68 13.67 23.84
N GLY A 7 -0.09 13.25 24.85
CA GLY A 7 0.23 12.07 25.67
C GLY A 7 0.20 10.74 24.87
N LYS A 8 -0.71 10.60 23.89
CA LYS A 8 -0.75 9.42 23.00
C LYS A 8 0.45 9.43 22.03
N PHE A 9 0.80 10.61 21.50
CA PHE A 9 1.94 10.77 20.59
C PHE A 9 3.27 10.48 21.30
N ARG A 10 3.43 10.93 22.53
CA ARG A 10 4.62 10.63 23.35
C ARG A 10 4.74 9.14 23.69
N ARG A 11 3.62 8.44 23.88
CA ARG A 11 3.60 6.98 24.09
C ARG A 11 4.03 6.20 22.84
N PHE A 12 3.81 6.74 21.64
CA PHE A 12 4.27 6.10 20.41
C PHE A 12 5.79 5.97 20.38
N PHE A 13 6.51 7.02 20.77
CA PHE A 13 7.98 7.01 20.81
C PHE A 13 8.56 6.11 21.90
N VAL A 14 7.80 5.79 22.95
CA VAL A 14 8.24 4.81 23.97
C VAL A 14 8.34 3.39 23.41
N PHE A 15 7.57 3.09 22.36
CA PHE A 15 7.56 1.77 21.74
C PHE A 15 8.27 1.73 20.37
N ASP A 16 9.06 2.76 20.04
CA ASP A 16 9.79 2.84 18.77
C ASP A 16 10.73 1.64 18.57
N GLU A 17 11.46 1.24 19.60
CA GLU A 17 12.35 0.08 19.52
C GLU A 17 11.58 -1.23 19.30
N LEU A 18 10.44 -1.41 19.96
CA LEU A 18 9.57 -2.56 19.72
C LEU A 18 9.04 -2.56 18.28
N LEU A 19 8.60 -1.40 17.77
CA LEU A 19 8.14 -1.25 16.39
C LEU A 19 9.22 -1.66 15.39
N LYS A 20 10.44 -1.16 15.57
CA LYS A 20 11.60 -1.53 14.75
C LYS A 20 11.86 -3.03 14.77
N GLN A 21 11.88 -3.64 15.96
CA GLN A 21 12.10 -5.08 16.10
C GLN A 21 11.01 -5.91 15.42
N LEU A 22 9.74 -5.49 15.49
CA LEU A 22 8.64 -6.14 14.82
C LEU A 22 8.78 -6.04 13.29
N ILE A 23 9.13 -4.85 12.76
CA ILE A 23 9.37 -4.65 11.33
C ILE A 23 10.53 -5.53 10.85
N ILE A 24 11.67 -5.48 11.55
CA ILE A 24 12.85 -6.29 11.20
C ILE A 24 12.51 -7.79 11.23
N ARG A 25 11.79 -8.24 12.24
CA ARG A 25 11.33 -9.63 12.35
C ARG A 25 10.49 -10.03 11.14
N ASP A 26 9.50 -9.22 10.78
CA ASP A 26 8.56 -9.55 9.72
C ASP A 26 9.25 -9.57 8.35
N VAL A 27 10.13 -8.60 8.07
CA VAL A 27 10.95 -8.55 6.85
C VAL A 27 11.90 -9.77 6.77
N LYS A 28 12.56 -10.13 7.89
CA LYS A 28 13.43 -11.32 7.93
C LYS A 28 12.64 -12.60 7.74
N LEU A 29 11.43 -12.72 8.31
CA LEU A 29 10.61 -13.92 8.18
C LEU A 29 10.15 -14.15 6.74
N LYS A 30 9.82 -13.09 6.00
CA LYS A 30 9.38 -13.16 4.59
C LYS A 30 10.43 -13.84 3.71
N TYR A 31 11.71 -13.58 3.95
CA TYR A 31 12.83 -14.06 3.12
C TYR A 31 13.67 -15.15 3.79
N ARG A 32 13.22 -15.65 4.94
CA ARG A 32 13.91 -16.68 5.71
C ARG A 32 14.03 -17.98 4.90
N ARG A 33 15.24 -18.54 4.86
CA ARG A 33 15.57 -19.78 4.11
C ARG A 33 15.41 -19.68 2.59
N SER A 34 15.25 -18.47 2.03
CA SER A 34 15.25 -18.28 0.59
C SER A 34 16.68 -18.10 0.07
N TYR A 35 17.01 -18.78 -1.03
CA TYR A 35 18.33 -18.69 -1.67
C TYR A 35 18.60 -17.30 -2.24
N LEU A 36 17.57 -16.67 -2.86
CA LEU A 36 17.66 -15.34 -3.45
C LEU A 36 17.36 -14.22 -2.44
N GLY A 37 16.81 -14.57 -1.26
CA GLY A 37 16.54 -13.61 -0.19
C GLY A 37 15.75 -12.39 -0.68
N TYR A 38 16.29 -11.21 -0.40
CA TYR A 38 15.65 -9.93 -0.76
C TYR A 38 15.59 -9.65 -2.27
N LEU A 39 16.34 -10.37 -3.11
CA LEU A 39 16.24 -10.24 -4.57
C LEU A 39 14.84 -10.57 -5.09
N TRP A 40 14.08 -11.40 -4.38
CA TRP A 40 12.68 -11.69 -4.74
C TRP A 40 11.78 -10.45 -4.76
N SER A 41 12.07 -9.44 -3.96
CA SER A 41 11.31 -8.19 -3.98
C SER A 41 11.47 -7.41 -5.29
N ILE A 42 12.60 -7.63 -5.99
CA ILE A 42 12.89 -7.05 -7.31
C ILE A 42 12.42 -8.00 -8.44
N LEU A 43 12.75 -9.28 -8.32
CA LEU A 43 12.47 -10.26 -9.37
C LEU A 43 10.97 -10.50 -9.57
N ASN A 44 10.21 -10.59 -8.48
CA ASN A 44 8.78 -10.89 -8.56
C ASN A 44 7.99 -9.84 -9.36
N PRO A 45 8.07 -8.52 -9.09
CA PRO A 45 7.41 -7.52 -9.91
C PRO A 45 7.93 -7.50 -11.36
N LEU A 46 9.23 -7.74 -11.60
CA LEU A 46 9.78 -7.79 -12.95
C LEU A 46 9.25 -8.99 -13.75
N MET A 47 9.22 -10.17 -13.15
CA MET A 47 8.71 -11.38 -13.81
C MET A 47 7.22 -11.24 -14.15
N LEU A 48 6.42 -10.74 -13.21
CA LEU A 48 5.00 -10.51 -13.44
C LEU A 48 4.79 -9.45 -14.52
N MET A 49 5.55 -8.35 -14.48
CA MET A 49 5.53 -7.33 -15.53
C MET A 49 5.86 -7.94 -16.91
N MET A 50 6.93 -8.73 -17.03
CA MET A 50 7.30 -9.35 -18.31
C MET A 50 6.17 -10.22 -18.88
N VAL A 51 5.55 -11.06 -18.06
CA VAL A 51 4.42 -11.89 -18.49
C VAL A 51 3.25 -11.04 -18.97
N LEU A 52 2.86 -10.03 -18.18
CA LEU A 52 1.74 -9.17 -18.50
C LEU A 52 2.03 -8.29 -19.73
N VAL A 53 3.26 -7.78 -19.88
CA VAL A 53 3.67 -7.03 -21.09
C VAL A 53 3.49 -7.90 -22.34
N VAL A 54 3.97 -9.15 -22.32
CA VAL A 54 3.78 -10.07 -23.45
C VAL A 54 2.31 -10.28 -23.77
N ILE A 55 1.47 -10.50 -22.76
CA ILE A 55 0.04 -10.71 -22.94
C ILE A 55 -0.64 -9.47 -23.52
N PHE A 56 -0.47 -8.33 -22.86
CA PHE A 56 -1.21 -7.11 -23.22
C PHE A 56 -0.69 -6.44 -24.50
N SER A 57 0.59 -6.53 -24.80
CA SER A 57 1.14 -6.00 -26.06
C SER A 57 0.72 -6.83 -27.28
N ASN A 58 0.57 -8.15 -27.15
CA ASN A 58 0.24 -9.00 -28.28
C ASN A 58 -1.28 -9.21 -28.47
N LEU A 59 -2.04 -9.37 -27.36
CA LEU A 59 -3.48 -9.66 -27.44
C LEU A 59 -4.32 -8.39 -27.52
N PHE A 60 -4.03 -7.40 -26.67
CA PHE A 60 -4.89 -6.21 -26.55
C PHE A 60 -4.38 -5.01 -27.39
N ARG A 61 -3.08 -4.96 -27.68
CA ARG A 61 -2.45 -3.94 -28.55
C ARG A 61 -2.81 -2.50 -28.18
N PHE A 62 -2.85 -2.21 -26.87
CA PHE A 62 -3.08 -0.85 -26.40
C PHE A 62 -1.94 0.05 -26.83
N ASP A 63 -2.29 1.22 -27.40
CA ASP A 63 -1.32 2.25 -27.77
C ASP A 63 -0.95 3.09 -26.53
N ILE A 64 -0.19 2.49 -25.63
CA ILE A 64 0.31 3.14 -24.42
C ILE A 64 1.82 3.30 -24.58
N PRO A 65 2.33 4.54 -24.64
CA PRO A 65 3.77 4.79 -24.68
C PRO A 65 4.45 4.17 -23.45
N ASN A 66 5.58 3.48 -23.68
CA ASN A 66 6.34 2.82 -22.62
C ASN A 66 5.48 1.93 -21.70
N PHE A 67 4.74 1.01 -22.32
CA PHE A 67 3.81 0.10 -21.62
C PHE A 67 4.44 -0.65 -20.43
N PRO A 68 5.71 -1.13 -20.48
CA PRO A 68 6.35 -1.76 -19.31
C PRO A 68 6.41 -0.83 -18.10
N LEU A 69 6.77 0.42 -18.30
CA LEU A 69 6.87 1.42 -17.23
C LEU A 69 5.48 1.83 -16.73
N TYR A 70 4.50 1.97 -17.62
CA TYR A 70 3.10 2.20 -17.26
C TYR A 70 2.57 1.12 -16.33
N MET A 71 2.85 -0.13 -16.65
CA MET A 71 2.38 -1.29 -15.91
C MET A 71 3.05 -1.40 -14.54
N ILE A 72 4.39 -1.35 -14.49
CA ILE A 72 5.13 -1.53 -13.24
C ILE A 72 4.84 -0.38 -12.27
N SER A 73 4.63 0.85 -12.75
CA SER A 73 4.30 1.99 -11.90
C SER A 73 2.97 1.81 -11.17
N GLY A 74 1.92 1.35 -11.85
CA GLY A 74 0.64 1.05 -11.24
C GLY A 74 0.70 -0.13 -10.28
N GLN A 75 1.32 -1.22 -10.72
CA GLN A 75 1.50 -2.42 -9.91
C GLN A 75 2.29 -2.16 -8.63
N PHE A 76 3.29 -1.30 -8.67
CA PHE A 76 4.16 -0.96 -7.55
C PHE A 76 3.37 -0.41 -6.34
N LEU A 77 2.55 0.62 -6.55
CA LEU A 77 1.74 1.22 -5.49
C LEU A 77 0.59 0.31 -5.04
N PHE A 78 -0.08 -0.33 -6.01
CA PHE A 78 -1.19 -1.22 -5.71
C PHE A 78 -0.73 -2.46 -4.91
N SER A 79 0.42 -3.03 -5.26
CA SER A 79 1.01 -4.17 -4.53
C SER A 79 1.38 -3.80 -3.10
N PHE A 80 1.90 -2.59 -2.87
CA PHE A 80 2.18 -2.10 -1.52
C PHE A 80 0.90 -2.02 -0.68
N MET A 81 -0.16 -1.38 -1.18
CA MET A 81 -1.44 -1.29 -0.49
C MET A 81 -2.02 -2.67 -0.19
N THR A 82 -1.97 -3.56 -1.17
CA THR A 82 -2.43 -4.95 -1.04
C THR A 82 -1.65 -5.70 0.05
N GLU A 83 -0.33 -5.64 0.03
CA GLU A 83 0.52 -6.31 1.02
C GLU A 83 0.28 -5.73 2.41
N ALA A 84 0.28 -4.40 2.55
CA ALA A 84 0.09 -3.70 3.81
C ALA A 84 -1.25 -4.06 4.47
N THR A 85 -2.32 -4.07 3.68
CA THR A 85 -3.66 -4.38 4.19
C THR A 85 -3.83 -5.87 4.50
N ASN A 86 -3.36 -6.78 3.64
CA ASN A 86 -3.39 -8.23 3.89
C ASN A 86 -2.61 -8.61 5.15
N MET A 87 -1.41 -8.04 5.37
CA MET A 87 -0.65 -8.27 6.59
C MET A 87 -1.36 -7.70 7.83
N SER A 88 -2.09 -6.60 7.67
CA SER A 88 -2.83 -5.95 8.76
C SER A 88 -4.03 -6.76 9.22
N VAL A 89 -4.72 -7.47 8.32
CA VAL A 89 -5.89 -8.30 8.64
C VAL A 89 -5.60 -9.25 9.82
N ALA A 90 -4.48 -9.96 9.80
CA ALA A 90 -4.10 -10.90 10.85
C ALA A 90 -3.20 -10.30 11.94
N SER A 91 -2.98 -8.99 11.94
CA SER A 91 -1.97 -8.35 12.82
C SER A 91 -2.29 -8.49 14.31
N ILE A 92 -3.55 -8.47 14.70
CA ILE A 92 -3.97 -8.62 16.09
C ILE A 92 -4.09 -10.11 16.46
N THR A 93 -4.82 -10.89 15.69
CA THR A 93 -5.05 -12.33 15.97
C THR A 93 -3.75 -13.13 15.91
N GLY A 94 -2.87 -12.85 14.97
CA GLY A 94 -1.56 -13.51 14.85
C GLY A 94 -0.56 -13.16 15.95
N ASN A 95 -0.76 -12.06 16.68
CA ASN A 95 0.06 -11.68 17.83
C ASN A 95 -0.69 -11.84 19.18
N ALA A 96 -1.79 -12.58 19.21
CA ALA A 96 -2.60 -12.83 20.42
C ALA A 96 -1.77 -13.30 21.63
N PRO A 97 -0.80 -14.24 21.52
CA PRO A 97 0.00 -14.67 22.66
C PRO A 97 0.83 -13.55 23.29
N LEU A 98 1.29 -12.58 22.46
CA LEU A 98 2.06 -11.44 22.95
C LEU A 98 1.14 -10.40 23.58
N ILE A 99 -0.01 -10.13 22.97
CA ILE A 99 -1.02 -9.19 23.46
C ILE A 99 -1.55 -9.60 24.83
N LYS A 100 -1.72 -10.91 25.06
CA LYS A 100 -2.19 -11.46 26.36
C LYS A 100 -1.15 -11.38 27.47
N LYS A 101 0.14 -11.38 27.12
CA LYS A 101 1.24 -11.46 28.12
C LYS A 101 1.86 -10.10 28.44
N THR A 102 1.71 -9.11 27.56
CA THR A 102 2.41 -7.83 27.67
C THR A 102 1.45 -6.66 27.48
N TYR A 103 1.67 -5.60 28.26
CA TYR A 103 0.90 -4.35 28.11
C TYR A 103 1.52 -3.48 27.01
N VAL A 104 1.20 -3.80 25.75
CA VAL A 104 1.65 -3.07 24.58
C VAL A 104 0.42 -2.49 23.87
N PRO A 105 0.47 -1.22 23.40
CA PRO A 105 -0.61 -0.67 22.59
C PRO A 105 -0.86 -1.52 21.34
N LYS A 106 -2.09 -2.01 21.19
CA LYS A 106 -2.43 -3.01 20.16
C LYS A 106 -2.21 -2.52 18.73
N TYR A 107 -2.36 -1.20 18.48
CA TYR A 107 -2.14 -0.62 17.15
C TYR A 107 -0.70 -0.80 16.64
N ILE A 108 0.30 -0.97 17.52
CA ILE A 108 1.71 -1.15 17.15
C ILE A 108 1.88 -2.37 16.25
N PHE A 109 1.12 -3.44 16.49
CA PHE A 109 1.17 -4.65 15.67
C PHE A 109 0.68 -4.38 14.24
N THR A 110 -0.36 -3.57 14.07
CA THR A 110 -0.84 -3.18 12.73
C THR A 110 0.12 -2.21 12.05
N VAL A 111 0.62 -1.19 12.77
CA VAL A 111 1.61 -0.24 12.25
C VAL A 111 2.88 -0.97 11.80
N SER A 112 3.34 -1.98 12.56
CA SER A 112 4.53 -2.76 12.16
C SER A 112 4.32 -3.52 10.85
N LYS A 113 3.11 -4.03 10.58
CA LYS A 113 2.80 -4.73 9.32
C LYS A 113 2.86 -3.78 8.13
N VAL A 114 2.23 -2.61 8.23
CA VAL A 114 2.29 -1.58 7.19
C VAL A 114 3.72 -1.08 7.00
N GLY A 115 4.48 -0.87 8.10
CA GLY A 115 5.89 -0.51 8.04
C GLY A 115 6.76 -1.58 7.38
N SER A 116 6.50 -2.87 7.62
CA SER A 116 7.21 -3.96 6.95
C SER A 116 6.93 -3.99 5.45
N SER A 117 5.69 -3.73 5.04
CA SER A 117 5.33 -3.61 3.63
C SER A 117 5.99 -2.39 2.97
N LEU A 118 6.15 -1.28 3.71
CA LEU A 118 6.89 -0.11 3.21
C LEU A 118 8.36 -0.45 2.93
N VAL A 119 9.01 -1.21 3.82
CA VAL A 119 10.38 -1.68 3.58
C VAL A 119 10.46 -2.55 2.33
N ASN A 120 9.49 -3.45 2.10
CA ASN A 120 9.41 -4.25 0.89
C ASN A 120 9.19 -3.39 -0.37
N LEU A 121 8.36 -2.36 -0.28
CA LEU A 121 8.18 -1.37 -1.36
C LEU A 121 9.51 -0.70 -1.72
N LEU A 122 10.30 -0.27 -0.72
CA LEU A 122 11.61 0.36 -0.95
C LEU A 122 12.58 -0.59 -1.66
N PHE A 123 12.59 -1.88 -1.34
CA PHE A 123 13.36 -2.87 -2.11
C PHE A 123 12.84 -3.01 -3.55
N SER A 124 11.52 -2.98 -3.74
CA SER A 124 10.92 -3.08 -5.08
C SER A 124 11.19 -1.85 -5.96
N LEU A 125 11.64 -0.71 -5.39
CA LEU A 125 12.14 0.43 -6.17
C LEU A 125 13.26 0.05 -7.13
N GLY A 126 14.09 -0.93 -6.76
CA GLY A 126 15.12 -1.46 -7.64
C GLY A 126 14.55 -2.00 -8.96
N ALA A 127 13.39 -2.66 -8.93
CA ALA A 127 12.72 -3.12 -10.14
C ALA A 127 12.23 -1.96 -11.01
N LEU A 128 11.63 -0.94 -10.41
CA LEU A 128 11.19 0.25 -11.12
C LEU A 128 12.35 0.98 -11.79
N LEU A 129 13.45 1.21 -11.07
CA LEU A 129 14.65 1.86 -11.60
C LEU A 129 15.27 1.06 -12.77
N LEU A 130 15.32 -0.27 -12.66
CA LEU A 130 15.77 -1.11 -13.75
C LEU A 130 14.90 -0.94 -14.98
N VAL A 131 13.57 -0.96 -14.84
CA VAL A 131 12.67 -0.75 -15.98
C VAL A 131 12.84 0.62 -16.58
N MET A 132 12.99 1.69 -15.78
CA MET A 132 13.25 3.05 -16.28
C MET A 132 14.54 3.10 -17.13
N ILE A 133 15.63 2.47 -16.67
CA ILE A 133 16.90 2.41 -17.40
C ILE A 133 16.73 1.66 -18.72
N PHE A 134 16.14 0.46 -18.71
CA PHE A 134 15.99 -0.38 -19.89
C PHE A 134 15.00 0.20 -20.92
N THR A 135 14.02 0.98 -20.49
CA THR A 135 13.03 1.61 -21.38
C THR A 135 13.44 3.01 -21.84
N GLY A 136 14.57 3.53 -21.36
CA GLY A 136 15.05 4.86 -21.71
C GLY A 136 14.17 5.98 -21.15
N ALA A 137 13.50 5.76 -20.02
CA ALA A 137 12.67 6.79 -19.39
C ALA A 137 13.52 7.95 -18.86
N GLU A 138 12.99 9.16 -18.93
CA GLU A 138 13.68 10.36 -18.49
C GLU A 138 13.79 10.43 -16.96
N PHE A 139 15.03 10.61 -16.46
CA PHE A 139 15.29 10.87 -15.05
C PHE A 139 15.17 12.36 -14.75
N SER A 140 13.96 12.82 -14.44
CA SER A 140 13.71 14.21 -14.08
C SER A 140 13.82 14.49 -12.59
N TRP A 141 14.05 15.77 -12.22
CA TRP A 141 14.02 16.20 -10.81
C TRP A 141 12.68 15.97 -10.12
N ASN A 142 11.59 15.78 -10.89
CA ASN A 142 10.26 15.47 -10.36
C ASN A 142 10.23 14.14 -9.60
N LEU A 143 11.17 13.22 -9.86
CA LEU A 143 11.33 11.98 -9.11
C LEU A 143 11.59 12.21 -7.62
N LEU A 144 12.12 13.37 -7.22
CA LEU A 144 12.26 13.73 -5.80
C LEU A 144 10.92 13.89 -5.08
N PHE A 145 9.82 14.01 -5.80
CA PHE A 145 8.48 14.06 -5.23
C PHE A 145 7.90 12.68 -4.88
N PHE A 146 8.54 11.62 -5.32
CA PHE A 146 8.18 10.23 -5.04
C PHE A 146 7.86 9.92 -3.55
N PRO A 147 8.65 10.38 -2.55
CA PRO A 147 8.36 10.11 -1.15
C PRO A 147 7.01 10.67 -0.68
N VAL A 148 6.52 11.74 -1.30
CA VAL A 148 5.23 12.36 -0.95
C VAL A 148 4.09 11.45 -1.36
N ILE A 149 4.15 10.88 -2.56
CA ILE A 149 3.12 9.94 -3.04
C ILE A 149 3.14 8.63 -2.23
N ILE A 150 4.35 8.14 -1.90
CA ILE A 150 4.47 6.98 -1.00
C ILE A 150 3.82 7.28 0.36
N LEU A 151 4.02 8.48 0.89
CA LEU A 151 3.43 8.89 2.16
C LEU A 151 1.89 8.89 2.09
N GLU A 152 1.30 9.39 1.00
CA GLU A 152 -0.16 9.33 0.79
C GLU A 152 -0.68 7.90 0.85
N VAL A 153 -0.09 7.01 0.05
CA VAL A 153 -0.51 5.60 -0.01
C VAL A 153 -0.22 4.88 1.32
N PHE A 154 0.86 5.24 2.02
CA PHE A 154 1.18 4.71 3.35
C PHE A 154 0.10 5.10 4.37
N ILE A 155 -0.28 6.38 4.44
CA ILE A 155 -1.32 6.88 5.34
C ILE A 155 -2.67 6.21 5.02
N PHE A 156 -3.01 6.11 3.75
CA PHE A 156 -4.21 5.42 3.28
C PHE A 156 -4.23 3.94 3.69
N SER A 157 -3.15 3.22 3.41
CA SER A 157 -3.01 1.80 3.73
C SER A 157 -3.01 1.53 5.23
N LEU A 158 -2.44 2.45 6.02
CA LEU A 158 -2.47 2.38 7.48
C LEU A 158 -3.90 2.52 8.02
N GLY A 159 -4.67 3.47 7.48
CA GLY A 159 -6.07 3.64 7.86
C GLY A 159 -6.92 2.41 7.57
N LEU A 160 -6.83 1.87 6.35
CA LEU A 160 -7.48 0.62 5.98
C LEU A 160 -7.01 -0.55 6.84
N GLY A 161 -5.69 -0.65 7.07
CA GLY A 161 -5.10 -1.70 7.88
C GLY A 161 -5.61 -1.70 9.32
N LEU A 162 -5.74 -0.53 9.95
CA LEU A 162 -6.31 -0.41 11.30
C LEU A 162 -7.77 -0.85 11.33
N TRP A 163 -8.57 -0.42 10.36
CA TRP A 163 -9.97 -0.83 10.26
C TRP A 163 -10.10 -2.34 10.07
N LEU A 164 -9.37 -2.91 9.13
CA LEU A 164 -9.36 -4.36 8.84
C LEU A 164 -8.89 -5.18 10.04
N ALA A 165 -7.80 -4.77 10.69
CA ALA A 165 -7.29 -5.43 11.89
C ALA A 165 -8.34 -5.48 12.99
N ALA A 166 -9.10 -4.39 13.18
CA ALA A 166 -10.12 -4.32 14.22
C ALA A 166 -11.34 -5.19 13.90
N ILE A 167 -11.85 -5.15 12.66
CA ILE A 167 -13.04 -5.91 12.29
C ILE A 167 -12.77 -7.42 12.23
N THR A 168 -11.57 -7.83 11.83
CA THR A 168 -11.19 -9.27 11.72
C THR A 168 -11.13 -9.95 13.09
N VAL A 169 -10.89 -9.22 14.16
CA VAL A 169 -10.93 -9.79 15.52
C VAL A 169 -12.32 -10.35 15.83
N PHE A 170 -13.38 -9.68 15.38
CA PHE A 170 -14.77 -10.08 15.61
C PHE A 170 -15.31 -11.00 14.51
N PHE A 171 -14.91 -10.76 13.26
CA PHE A 171 -15.40 -11.47 12.08
C PHE A 171 -14.21 -12.02 11.29
N ARG A 172 -13.83 -13.25 11.55
CA ARG A 172 -12.64 -13.89 10.93
C ARG A 172 -12.77 -14.06 9.42
N ASP A 173 -13.99 -14.12 8.89
CA ASP A 173 -14.25 -14.27 7.46
C ASP A 173 -13.81 -13.05 6.64
N ILE A 174 -13.61 -11.89 7.28
CA ILE A 174 -13.08 -10.68 6.64
C ILE A 174 -11.76 -10.95 5.91
N GLN A 175 -10.91 -11.85 6.41
CA GLN A 175 -9.66 -12.20 5.74
C GLN A 175 -9.88 -12.76 4.33
N TYR A 176 -10.92 -13.56 4.12
CA TYR A 176 -11.28 -14.13 2.83
C TYR A 176 -11.99 -13.12 1.95
N LEU A 177 -12.96 -12.40 2.51
CA LEU A 177 -13.70 -11.34 1.81
C LEU A 177 -12.77 -10.22 1.33
N TRP A 178 -11.77 -9.83 2.14
CA TRP A 178 -10.80 -8.83 1.76
C TRP A 178 -9.94 -9.27 0.56
N GLY A 179 -9.53 -10.53 0.53
CA GLY A 179 -8.79 -11.09 -0.62
C GLY A 179 -9.57 -11.00 -1.92
N VAL A 180 -10.88 -11.35 -1.88
CA VAL A 180 -11.77 -11.21 -3.04
C VAL A 180 -11.92 -9.73 -3.42
N PHE A 181 -12.19 -8.86 -2.45
CA PHE A 181 -12.34 -7.42 -2.68
C PHE A 181 -11.11 -6.80 -3.34
N ILE A 182 -9.90 -7.11 -2.85
CA ILE A 182 -8.65 -6.62 -3.46
C ILE A 182 -8.51 -7.09 -4.90
N SER A 183 -8.85 -8.35 -5.19
CA SER A 183 -8.80 -8.88 -6.56
C SER A 183 -9.75 -8.13 -7.49
N MET A 184 -10.97 -7.85 -7.04
CA MET A 184 -11.93 -7.01 -7.77
C MET A 184 -11.39 -5.59 -7.95
N TRP A 185 -10.87 -4.98 -6.90
CA TRP A 185 -10.34 -3.61 -6.93
C TRP A 185 -9.15 -3.48 -7.87
N MET A 186 -8.30 -4.50 -7.94
CA MET A 186 -7.17 -4.54 -8.89
C MET A 186 -7.65 -4.43 -10.34
N TYR A 187 -8.69 -5.17 -10.73
CA TYR A 187 -9.26 -5.09 -12.07
C TYR A 187 -10.09 -3.82 -12.31
N LEU A 188 -10.69 -3.28 -11.27
CA LEU A 188 -11.36 -1.97 -11.33
C LEU A 188 -10.38 -0.79 -11.33
N THR A 189 -9.09 -0.99 -11.08
CA THR A 189 -8.07 0.04 -11.19
C THR A 189 -7.32 -0.10 -12.52
N PRO A 190 -7.15 0.96 -13.33
CA PRO A 190 -6.48 0.88 -14.62
C PRO A 190 -4.97 0.69 -14.48
N LEU A 191 -4.59 -0.52 -14.01
CA LEU A 191 -3.20 -0.94 -13.89
C LEU A 191 -2.65 -1.40 -15.24
N PHE A 192 -3.47 -2.14 -16.00
CA PHE A 192 -3.08 -2.88 -17.19
C PHE A 192 -3.71 -2.34 -18.48
N TYR A 193 -4.62 -1.40 -18.37
CA TYR A 193 -5.37 -0.82 -19.49
C TYR A 193 -5.51 0.69 -19.32
N PRO A 194 -5.67 1.45 -20.41
CA PRO A 194 -5.84 2.90 -20.33
C PRO A 194 -7.28 3.25 -19.92
N VAL A 195 -7.46 4.38 -19.24
CA VAL A 195 -8.78 4.88 -18.81
C VAL A 195 -9.70 5.14 -19.99
N SER A 196 -9.16 5.39 -21.20
CA SER A 196 -9.92 5.62 -22.42
C SER A 196 -10.83 4.47 -22.87
N ILE A 197 -10.65 3.26 -22.31
CA ILE A 197 -11.58 2.12 -22.52
C ILE A 197 -12.92 2.35 -21.84
N ILE A 198 -12.94 3.13 -20.75
CA ILE A 198 -14.15 3.44 -20.00
C ILE A 198 -14.93 4.51 -20.75
N PRO A 199 -16.25 4.35 -20.97
CA PRO A 199 -17.08 5.39 -21.59
C PRO A 199 -16.91 6.75 -20.88
N GLU A 200 -16.85 7.83 -21.66
CA GLU A 200 -16.52 9.18 -21.16
C GLU A 200 -17.44 9.62 -20.02
N GLU A 201 -18.71 9.27 -20.08
CA GLU A 201 -19.71 9.60 -19.03
C GLU A 201 -19.38 9.01 -17.64
N TYR A 202 -18.65 7.89 -17.57
CA TYR A 202 -18.26 7.23 -16.32
C TYR A 202 -16.83 7.52 -15.88
N GLN A 203 -15.99 8.11 -16.73
CA GLN A 203 -14.58 8.33 -16.42
C GLN A 203 -14.37 9.23 -15.19
N GLU A 204 -15.13 10.31 -15.06
CA GLU A 204 -15.02 11.21 -13.90
C GLU A 204 -15.46 10.54 -12.61
N LEU A 205 -16.59 9.82 -12.64
CA LEU A 205 -17.06 9.05 -11.49
C LEU A 205 -16.01 8.02 -11.08
N TYR A 206 -15.45 7.32 -12.05
CA TYR A 206 -14.46 6.27 -11.85
C TYR A 206 -13.16 6.81 -11.23
N LYS A 207 -12.67 7.95 -11.74
CA LYS A 207 -11.48 8.62 -11.25
C LYS A 207 -11.65 9.08 -9.80
N ASN A 208 -12.81 9.65 -9.47
CA ASN A 208 -13.10 10.19 -8.16
C ASN A 208 -13.46 9.12 -7.12
N ALA A 209 -14.06 8.01 -7.54
CA ALA A 209 -14.47 6.92 -6.65
C ALA A 209 -13.32 5.98 -6.26
N ASN A 210 -12.21 5.99 -7.00
CA ASN A 210 -11.08 5.09 -6.78
C ASN A 210 -9.83 5.83 -6.28
N PRO A 211 -9.58 5.91 -4.96
CA PRO A 211 -8.40 6.60 -4.43
C PRO A 211 -7.08 6.07 -4.98
N MET A 212 -6.98 4.74 -5.19
CA MET A 212 -5.76 4.14 -5.72
C MET A 212 -5.44 4.61 -7.14
N TYR A 213 -6.48 4.90 -7.94
CA TYR A 213 -6.29 5.51 -9.26
C TYR A 213 -5.59 6.86 -9.15
N GLY A 214 -6.05 7.73 -8.24
CA GLY A 214 -5.46 9.05 -8.03
C GLY A 214 -3.96 8.98 -7.66
N TYR A 215 -3.59 8.10 -6.74
CA TYR A 215 -2.19 7.90 -6.35
C TYR A 215 -1.32 7.36 -7.50
N ILE A 216 -1.86 6.44 -8.28
CA ILE A 216 -1.16 5.85 -9.42
C ILE A 216 -0.95 6.88 -10.52
N GLU A 217 -1.93 7.73 -10.81
CA GLU A 217 -1.80 8.79 -11.80
C GLU A 217 -0.76 9.84 -11.38
N GLN A 218 -0.77 10.28 -10.12
CA GLN A 218 0.29 11.15 -9.59
C GLN A 218 1.67 10.51 -9.77
N PHE A 219 1.78 9.21 -9.52
CA PHE A 219 3.03 8.48 -9.68
C PHE A 219 3.46 8.38 -11.15
N ARG A 220 2.52 8.11 -12.05
CA ARG A 220 2.76 8.11 -13.50
C ARG A 220 3.17 9.48 -14.03
N ASP A 221 2.62 10.56 -13.48
CA ASP A 221 3.02 11.91 -13.85
C ASP A 221 4.51 12.14 -13.65
N ILE A 222 5.08 11.68 -12.53
CA ILE A 222 6.51 11.86 -12.27
C ILE A 222 7.40 10.85 -13.00
N VAL A 223 6.94 9.62 -13.21
CA VAL A 223 7.77 8.52 -13.73
C VAL A 223 7.67 8.40 -15.26
N LEU A 224 6.47 8.57 -15.84
CA LEU A 224 6.21 8.41 -17.26
C LEU A 224 6.26 9.75 -18.01
N HIS A 225 5.67 10.79 -17.40
CA HIS A 225 5.47 12.06 -18.06
C HIS A 225 6.50 13.11 -17.65
N ALA A 226 7.41 12.79 -16.74
CA ALA A 226 8.43 13.68 -16.19
C ALA A 226 7.88 15.05 -15.76
N ARG A 227 6.62 15.11 -15.33
CA ARG A 227 5.93 16.33 -14.92
C ARG A 227 5.53 16.27 -13.45
N PHE A 228 5.30 17.42 -12.85
CA PHE A 228 4.81 17.52 -11.47
C PHE A 228 3.30 17.20 -11.44
N PRO A 229 2.82 16.40 -10.45
CA PRO A 229 1.40 16.12 -10.32
C PRO A 229 0.59 17.39 -10.06
N GLN A 230 -0.67 17.42 -10.49
CA GLN A 230 -1.55 18.56 -10.26
C GLN A 230 -1.77 18.75 -8.74
N THR A 231 -1.71 19.99 -8.27
CA THR A 231 -1.87 20.33 -6.85
C THR A 231 -3.20 19.83 -6.28
N ASP A 232 -4.28 19.93 -7.05
CA ASP A 232 -5.60 19.45 -6.64
C ASP A 232 -5.62 17.93 -6.42
N SER A 233 -4.92 17.18 -7.29
CA SER A 233 -4.77 15.73 -7.14
C SER A 233 -4.05 15.35 -5.85
N ILE A 234 -2.99 16.08 -5.48
CA ILE A 234 -2.24 15.88 -4.23
C ILE A 234 -3.13 16.20 -3.02
N LEU A 235 -3.87 17.32 -3.06
CA LEU A 235 -4.76 17.70 -1.96
C LEU A 235 -5.89 16.69 -1.75
N ILE A 236 -6.49 16.19 -2.83
CA ILE A 236 -7.50 15.14 -2.78
C ILE A 236 -6.89 13.84 -2.26
N GLY A 237 -5.68 13.49 -2.72
CA GLY A 237 -4.94 12.31 -2.28
C GLY A 237 -4.68 12.32 -0.78
N PHE A 238 -4.11 13.39 -0.23
CA PHE A 238 -3.95 13.55 1.23
C PHE A 238 -5.27 13.60 1.97
N GLY A 239 -6.27 14.31 1.43
CA GLY A 239 -7.59 14.39 2.03
C GLY A 239 -8.24 13.03 2.23
N THR A 240 -8.23 12.19 1.19
CA THR A 240 -8.75 10.81 1.24
C THR A 240 -7.93 9.92 2.15
N ALA A 241 -6.58 10.01 2.10
CA ALA A 241 -5.69 9.24 2.96
C ALA A 241 -5.92 9.56 4.45
N ILE A 242 -5.99 10.85 4.81
CA ILE A 242 -6.24 11.29 6.18
C ILE A 242 -7.64 10.89 6.64
N LEU A 243 -8.66 11.04 5.79
CA LEU A 243 -10.03 10.63 6.12
C LEU A 243 -10.07 9.14 6.48
N VAL A 244 -9.49 8.29 5.64
CA VAL A 244 -9.45 6.83 5.86
C VAL A 244 -8.65 6.50 7.12
N LEU A 245 -7.53 7.19 7.38
CA LEU A 245 -6.76 7.01 8.60
C LEU A 245 -7.57 7.39 9.86
N VAL A 246 -8.26 8.51 9.84
CA VAL A 246 -9.07 8.97 10.97
C VAL A 246 -10.21 7.99 11.26
N LEU A 247 -10.92 7.53 10.23
CA LEU A 247 -12.00 6.55 10.38
C LEU A 247 -11.49 5.19 10.88
N GLY A 248 -10.38 4.70 10.30
CA GLY A 248 -9.78 3.45 10.72
C GLY A 248 -9.26 3.49 12.16
N ALA A 249 -8.54 4.55 12.51
CA ALA A 249 -8.03 4.75 13.87
C ALA A 249 -9.15 4.96 14.89
N TRP A 250 -10.22 5.67 14.53
CA TRP A 250 -11.39 5.84 15.38
C TRP A 250 -12.07 4.50 15.67
N TYR A 251 -12.34 3.70 14.64
CA TYR A 251 -12.97 2.39 14.81
C TYR A 251 -12.10 1.45 15.64
N PHE A 252 -10.78 1.40 15.34
CA PHE A 252 -9.81 0.61 16.08
C PHE A 252 -9.78 1.01 17.57
N ASN A 253 -9.68 2.32 17.87
CA ASN A 253 -9.67 2.81 19.24
C ASN A 253 -10.95 2.46 20.00
N LYS A 254 -12.11 2.51 19.34
CA LYS A 254 -13.40 2.19 19.93
C LYS A 254 -13.51 0.72 20.30
N LYS A 255 -12.88 -0.18 19.52
CA LYS A 255 -13.04 -1.62 19.63
C LYS A 255 -11.87 -2.35 20.32
N GLN A 256 -10.72 -1.71 20.44
CA GLN A 256 -9.51 -2.37 20.92
C GLN A 256 -9.62 -2.97 22.35
N ASP A 257 -10.46 -2.41 23.22
CA ASP A 257 -10.58 -2.90 24.59
C ASP A 257 -11.29 -4.26 24.65
N GLU A 258 -12.17 -4.52 23.70
CA GLU A 258 -12.89 -5.79 23.55
C GLU A 258 -12.02 -6.91 22.95
N PHE A 259 -10.88 -6.59 22.29
CA PHE A 259 -10.10 -7.59 21.55
C PHE A 259 -9.66 -8.79 22.40
N ILE A 260 -9.33 -8.57 23.68
CA ILE A 260 -8.87 -9.64 24.59
C ILE A 260 -9.89 -10.74 24.74
N LEU A 261 -11.18 -10.44 24.56
CA LEU A 261 -12.27 -11.40 24.68
C LEU A 261 -12.39 -12.34 23.46
N TYR A 262 -11.86 -11.92 22.29
CA TYR A 262 -12.05 -12.62 21.02
C TYR A 262 -10.77 -13.22 20.42
N ILE A 263 -9.58 -12.94 21.01
CA ILE A 263 -8.28 -13.45 20.55
C ILE A 263 -7.78 -14.62 21.39
#